data_798ff03d2fe8e7f7a0dc5c8d5bf4f4e9
#
_entry.id   798ff03d2fe8e7f7a0dc5c8d5bf4f4e9
#
_cell.length_a   1.000
_cell.length_b   1.000
_cell.length_c   1.000
_cell.angle_alpha   90.00
_cell.angle_beta   90.00
_cell.angle_gamma   90.00
#
_symmetry.space_group_name_H-M   'P 1'
#
loop_
_entity.id
_entity.type
_entity.pdbx_description
1 polymer ?
#
loop_
_entity_poly.entity_id
_entity_poly.type
_entity_poly.pdbx_seq_one_letter_code
_entity_poly.pdbx_strand_id
1 'polypeptide(L)'
;MNVGERTNVTGSAKFRKLIEANDYAAALAVARQQVEAGAMVIDINMDEGLLDSEKAMTTFLNLIASEPDIARVPVMIDSSKWTVIEAGLKCVQGKAIVNSISMKEGEEQFIEQARKVLRYGAAVVVMAFDEVGQADTIERKVEICERAYKILTEQVGFPPEDIIFDPNIFAVATGIEEHNGYGIAFIEATRQIREKMPLTHVSGGVSNLSFAFRGNEPVREAMHAVFLYHAIKAGMDMGIVNAGQLALYDDIPAELRELSEDVILNRRPDATDRLLEAAPRFKGDGSGAKAKEKDLSWREGTVQERLTHSLVHGITDFIEGDTEEARQQAEKPLHVIEGPLMAGMNVVGDLFGAGKMFLPQVVKSARVMKQAVAYLQPFLEEEKRLSGVDQMPAAGKVVMATVKGDVHDIGKNIVGVVLQCNNYEVIDLGVMVPAAKILEAAKKEKADIIGLS
;
A
#
# COMPACT_ATOMS: atom_id res chain seq x y z
N MET A 1 -7.50 -21.90 -3.33
CA MET A 1 -6.13 -22.36 -2.97
C MET A 1 -5.45 -21.32 -2.11
N ASN A 2 -4.77 -21.76 -1.03
CA ASN A 2 -3.99 -20.87 -0.16
C ASN A 2 -2.54 -20.81 -0.66
N VAL A 3 -2.08 -19.62 -1.03
CA VAL A 3 -0.69 -19.36 -1.41
C VAL A 3 0.01 -18.70 -0.22
N GLY A 4 1.03 -19.35 0.35
CA GLY A 4 1.72 -18.88 1.54
C GLY A 4 2.66 -17.69 1.21
N GLU A 5 2.49 -16.56 1.88
CA GLU A 5 3.20 -15.28 1.62
C GLU A 5 4.44 -15.05 2.48
N ARG A 6 4.79 -15.96 3.41
CA ARG A 6 5.83 -15.66 4.42
C ARG A 6 7.26 -15.83 3.94
N THR A 7 7.48 -16.48 2.78
CA THR A 7 8.77 -16.61 2.10
C THR A 7 9.08 -15.46 1.13
N ASN A 8 8.69 -14.26 1.53
CA ASN A 8 8.82 -13.03 0.75
C ASN A 8 9.64 -12.00 1.56
N VAL A 9 10.80 -11.57 1.03
CA VAL A 9 11.73 -10.65 1.71
C VAL A 9 11.15 -9.24 1.86
N THR A 10 10.25 -8.82 0.98
CA THR A 10 9.55 -7.52 1.07
C THR A 10 8.39 -7.57 2.06
N GLY A 11 7.66 -8.69 2.13
CA GLY A 11 6.49 -8.86 2.98
C GLY A 11 6.78 -9.40 4.39
N SER A 12 7.93 -10.05 4.61
CA SER A 12 8.30 -10.68 5.88
C SER A 12 9.66 -10.24 6.39
N ALA A 13 9.68 -9.32 7.36
CA ALA A 13 10.93 -8.85 7.98
C ALA A 13 11.74 -9.99 8.63
N LYS A 14 11.07 -11.03 9.17
CA LYS A 14 11.74 -12.23 9.70
C LYS A 14 12.47 -12.97 8.58
N PHE A 15 11.80 -13.26 7.47
CA PHE A 15 12.37 -14.00 6.35
C PHE A 15 13.53 -13.22 5.71
N ARG A 16 13.34 -11.90 5.49
CA ARG A 16 14.39 -11.02 4.97
C ARG A 16 15.69 -11.12 5.79
N LYS A 17 15.61 -10.96 7.12
CA LYS A 17 16.78 -11.04 7.99
C LYS A 17 17.52 -12.38 7.90
N LEU A 18 16.79 -13.49 7.71
CA LEU A 18 17.38 -14.81 7.54
C LEU A 18 18.15 -14.93 6.22
N ILE A 19 17.56 -14.42 5.12
CA ILE A 19 18.22 -14.42 3.81
C ILE A 19 19.44 -13.51 3.80
N GLU A 20 19.35 -12.30 4.34
CA GLU A 20 20.49 -11.35 4.49
C GLU A 20 21.65 -11.96 5.30
N ALA A 21 21.33 -12.74 6.34
CA ALA A 21 22.29 -13.45 7.18
C ALA A 21 22.82 -14.75 6.54
N ASN A 22 22.32 -15.15 5.36
CA ASN A 22 22.56 -16.45 4.73
C ASN A 22 22.16 -17.65 5.61
N ASP A 23 21.21 -17.47 6.54
CA ASP A 23 20.65 -18.54 7.36
C ASP A 23 19.51 -19.26 6.61
N TYR A 24 19.89 -19.98 5.56
CA TYR A 24 18.95 -20.73 4.74
C TYR A 24 18.28 -21.89 5.49
N ALA A 25 18.93 -22.43 6.54
CA ALA A 25 18.32 -23.49 7.36
C ALA A 25 17.07 -22.96 8.10
N ALA A 26 17.18 -21.81 8.74
CA ALA A 26 16.04 -21.15 9.38
C ALA A 26 15.02 -20.63 8.35
N ALA A 27 15.46 -20.21 7.16
CA ALA A 27 14.57 -19.80 6.07
C ALA A 27 13.72 -20.97 5.54
N LEU A 28 14.29 -22.18 5.40
CA LEU A 28 13.56 -23.42 5.08
C LEU A 28 12.50 -23.77 6.13
N ALA A 29 12.80 -23.51 7.42
CA ALA A 29 11.79 -23.72 8.47
C ALA A 29 10.57 -22.80 8.29
N VAL A 30 10.75 -21.56 7.79
CA VAL A 30 9.62 -20.68 7.45
C VAL A 30 8.79 -21.25 6.30
N ALA A 31 9.41 -21.80 5.26
CA ALA A 31 8.70 -22.44 4.16
C ALA A 31 7.92 -23.68 4.66
N ARG A 32 8.56 -24.54 5.48
CA ARG A 32 7.92 -25.73 6.06
C ARG A 32 6.71 -25.37 6.91
N GLN A 33 6.81 -24.37 7.78
CA GLN A 33 5.69 -23.92 8.60
C GLN A 33 4.47 -23.49 7.78
N GLN A 34 4.66 -22.86 6.62
CA GLN A 34 3.54 -22.50 5.74
C GLN A 34 2.84 -23.74 5.17
N VAL A 35 3.61 -24.74 4.73
CA VAL A 35 3.05 -26.00 4.19
C VAL A 35 2.33 -26.78 5.28
N GLU A 36 2.88 -26.85 6.49
CA GLU A 36 2.24 -27.45 7.67
C GLU A 36 0.95 -26.71 8.07
N ALA A 37 0.92 -25.39 7.93
CA ALA A 37 -0.27 -24.57 8.17
C ALA A 37 -1.32 -24.62 7.04
N GLY A 38 -1.12 -25.44 6.00
CA GLY A 38 -2.09 -25.68 4.94
C GLY A 38 -1.89 -24.83 3.68
N ALA A 39 -0.73 -24.21 3.48
CA ALA A 39 -0.41 -23.62 2.18
C ALA A 39 -0.35 -24.71 1.10
N MET A 40 -1.06 -24.48 0.00
CA MET A 40 -1.10 -25.37 -1.16
C MET A 40 -0.06 -24.97 -2.23
N VAL A 41 0.42 -23.75 -2.16
CA VAL A 41 1.49 -23.16 -2.96
C VAL A 41 2.30 -22.27 -2.02
N ILE A 42 3.60 -22.14 -2.21
CA ILE A 42 4.42 -21.13 -1.50
C ILE A 42 4.93 -20.09 -2.47
N ASP A 43 4.68 -18.81 -2.13
CA ASP A 43 5.19 -17.65 -2.84
C ASP A 43 6.59 -17.32 -2.34
N ILE A 44 7.55 -17.19 -3.26
CA ILE A 44 8.95 -16.91 -2.94
C ILE A 44 9.39 -15.64 -3.66
N ASN A 45 9.73 -14.64 -2.86
CA ASN A 45 10.27 -13.36 -3.36
C ASN A 45 11.60 -13.05 -2.70
N MET A 46 12.60 -12.69 -3.52
CA MET A 46 13.96 -12.31 -3.11
C MET A 46 14.31 -10.88 -3.57
N ASP A 47 13.32 -10.04 -3.87
CA ASP A 47 13.54 -8.67 -4.34
C ASP A 47 13.91 -7.73 -3.16
N GLU A 48 15.22 -7.60 -2.92
CA GLU A 48 15.79 -6.67 -1.95
C GLU A 48 16.97 -5.92 -2.61
N GLY A 49 17.06 -4.61 -2.35
CA GLY A 49 18.01 -3.73 -3.05
C GLY A 49 19.50 -4.07 -2.86
N LEU A 50 19.85 -4.67 -1.75
CA LEU A 50 21.23 -5.04 -1.40
C LEU A 50 21.53 -6.54 -1.62
N LEU A 51 20.55 -7.31 -2.06
CA LEU A 51 20.64 -8.75 -2.27
C LEU A 51 20.96 -9.07 -3.74
N ASP A 52 21.80 -10.07 -3.97
CA ASP A 52 21.88 -10.75 -5.26
C ASP A 52 20.65 -11.68 -5.39
N SER A 53 19.55 -11.10 -5.85
CA SER A 53 18.24 -11.75 -5.90
C SER A 53 18.23 -13.02 -6.76
N GLU A 54 18.98 -13.07 -7.87
CA GLU A 54 19.10 -14.25 -8.74
C GLU A 54 19.79 -15.41 -8.01
N LYS A 55 20.90 -15.11 -7.34
CA LYS A 55 21.65 -16.09 -6.55
C LYS A 55 20.83 -16.56 -5.35
N ALA A 56 20.17 -15.66 -4.62
CA ALA A 56 19.34 -16.00 -3.47
C ALA A 56 18.17 -16.89 -3.88
N MET A 57 17.47 -16.57 -4.97
CA MET A 57 16.36 -17.37 -5.52
C MET A 57 16.85 -18.77 -5.90
N THR A 58 17.93 -18.85 -6.68
CA THR A 58 18.52 -20.12 -7.11
C THR A 58 18.94 -20.98 -5.93
N THR A 59 19.62 -20.39 -4.93
CA THR A 59 20.09 -21.11 -3.73
C THR A 59 18.90 -21.67 -2.94
N PHE A 60 17.90 -20.83 -2.67
CA PHE A 60 16.77 -21.23 -1.85
C PHE A 60 15.90 -22.30 -2.52
N LEU A 61 15.63 -22.17 -3.83
CA LEU A 61 14.86 -23.16 -4.59
C LEU A 61 15.57 -24.51 -4.68
N ASN A 62 16.89 -24.53 -4.88
CA ASN A 62 17.68 -25.77 -4.87
C ASN A 62 17.66 -26.46 -3.50
N LEU A 63 17.66 -25.70 -2.42
CA LEU A 63 17.50 -26.24 -1.07
C LEU A 63 16.10 -26.81 -0.84
N ILE A 64 15.05 -26.09 -1.26
CA ILE A 64 13.66 -26.60 -1.21
C ILE A 64 13.53 -27.93 -1.96
N ALA A 65 14.17 -28.08 -3.12
CA ALA A 65 14.09 -29.31 -3.92
C ALA A 65 14.62 -30.54 -3.16
N SER A 66 15.50 -30.36 -2.16
CA SER A 66 16.01 -31.42 -1.30
C SER A 66 15.17 -31.69 -0.05
N GLU A 67 14.09 -30.91 0.19
CA GLU A 67 13.21 -30.99 1.35
C GLU A 67 11.82 -31.52 0.96
N PRO A 68 11.56 -32.84 1.07
CA PRO A 68 10.30 -33.44 0.62
C PRO A 68 9.04 -32.85 1.25
N ASP A 69 9.13 -32.42 2.51
CA ASP A 69 8.02 -31.82 3.25
C ASP A 69 7.60 -30.47 2.67
N ILE A 70 8.52 -29.77 2.00
CA ILE A 70 8.26 -28.49 1.34
C ILE A 70 7.99 -28.71 -0.14
N ALA A 71 8.82 -29.50 -0.81
CA ALA A 71 8.77 -29.74 -2.26
C ALA A 71 7.49 -30.45 -2.74
N ARG A 72 6.66 -30.95 -1.82
CA ARG A 72 5.36 -31.56 -2.14
C ARG A 72 4.30 -30.58 -2.63
N VAL A 73 4.52 -29.26 -2.46
CA VAL A 73 3.64 -28.20 -2.97
C VAL A 73 4.35 -27.40 -4.08
N PRO A 74 3.60 -26.90 -5.07
CA PRO A 74 4.16 -26.02 -6.10
C PRO A 74 4.74 -24.73 -5.53
N VAL A 75 5.66 -24.14 -6.28
CA VAL A 75 6.28 -22.84 -5.97
C VAL A 75 5.72 -21.77 -6.90
N MET A 76 5.39 -20.62 -6.33
CA MET A 76 5.15 -19.38 -7.04
C MET A 76 6.43 -18.53 -6.97
N ILE A 77 7.02 -18.23 -8.11
CA ILE A 77 8.24 -17.44 -8.23
C ILE A 77 7.81 -15.99 -8.41
N ASP A 78 8.04 -15.17 -7.39
CA ASP A 78 7.62 -13.77 -7.33
C ASP A 78 8.84 -12.86 -7.47
N SER A 79 8.83 -12.03 -8.50
CA SER A 79 9.82 -10.96 -8.68
C SER A 79 9.33 -9.89 -9.64
N SER A 80 9.78 -8.66 -9.40
CA SER A 80 9.64 -7.53 -10.33
C SER A 80 10.65 -7.60 -11.49
N LYS A 81 11.67 -8.49 -11.40
CA LYS A 81 12.76 -8.60 -12.37
C LYS A 81 12.66 -9.93 -13.12
N TRP A 82 12.58 -9.84 -14.46
CA TRP A 82 12.51 -11.05 -15.30
C TRP A 82 13.70 -12.00 -15.09
N THR A 83 14.90 -11.48 -14.90
CA THR A 83 16.11 -12.32 -14.71
C THR A 83 16.02 -13.20 -13.48
N VAL A 84 15.42 -12.70 -12.40
CA VAL A 84 15.17 -13.45 -11.15
C VAL A 84 14.11 -14.54 -11.38
N ILE A 85 13.02 -14.19 -12.08
CA ILE A 85 11.97 -15.16 -12.46
C ILE A 85 12.59 -16.31 -13.27
N GLU A 86 13.37 -15.99 -14.29
CA GLU A 86 13.99 -16.98 -15.17
C GLU A 86 15.02 -17.85 -14.41
N ALA A 87 15.81 -17.25 -13.51
CA ALA A 87 16.72 -18.01 -12.64
C ALA A 87 15.96 -19.01 -11.78
N GLY A 88 14.82 -18.59 -11.20
CA GLY A 88 13.95 -19.48 -10.42
C GLY A 88 13.33 -20.58 -11.25
N LEU A 89 12.81 -20.28 -12.44
CA LEU A 89 12.19 -21.29 -13.34
C LEU A 89 13.16 -22.41 -13.72
N LYS A 90 14.46 -22.12 -13.82
CA LYS A 90 15.51 -23.12 -14.09
C LYS A 90 15.73 -24.10 -12.93
N CYS A 91 15.28 -23.77 -11.73
CA CYS A 91 15.51 -24.58 -10.52
C CYS A 91 14.30 -25.45 -10.13
N VAL A 92 13.11 -25.17 -10.67
CA VAL A 92 11.87 -25.82 -10.24
C VAL A 92 11.54 -27.03 -11.11
N GLN A 93 11.13 -28.12 -10.47
CA GLN A 93 10.58 -29.31 -11.13
C GLN A 93 9.05 -29.27 -11.10
N GLY A 94 8.40 -29.76 -12.17
CA GLY A 94 6.95 -29.74 -12.30
C GLY A 94 6.42 -28.35 -12.71
N LYS A 95 5.13 -28.11 -12.47
CA LYS A 95 4.47 -26.85 -12.85
C LYS A 95 4.68 -25.80 -11.77
N ALA A 96 5.48 -24.79 -12.08
CA ALA A 96 5.61 -23.58 -11.26
C ALA A 96 4.54 -22.54 -11.65
N ILE A 97 4.44 -21.47 -10.83
CA ILE A 97 3.63 -20.29 -11.13
C ILE A 97 4.58 -19.10 -11.18
N VAL A 98 4.47 -18.26 -12.21
CA VAL A 98 5.19 -16.99 -12.30
C VAL A 98 4.32 -15.88 -11.74
N ASN A 99 4.83 -15.12 -10.79
CA ASN A 99 4.21 -13.93 -10.21
C ASN A 99 5.15 -12.72 -10.41
N SER A 100 4.95 -11.84 -11.36
CA SER A 100 3.86 -11.74 -12.34
C SER A 100 4.36 -11.12 -13.64
N ILE A 101 3.54 -11.16 -14.67
CA ILE A 101 3.73 -10.35 -15.87
C ILE A 101 2.59 -9.32 -15.99
N SER A 102 2.83 -8.25 -16.72
CA SER A 102 1.84 -7.20 -16.96
C SER A 102 2.17 -6.39 -18.22
N MET A 103 1.21 -5.61 -18.70
CA MET A 103 1.40 -4.73 -19.86
C MET A 103 1.98 -3.35 -19.48
N LYS A 104 2.52 -3.17 -18.28
CA LYS A 104 3.08 -1.88 -17.81
C LYS A 104 4.18 -1.32 -18.70
N GLU A 105 4.95 -2.20 -19.35
CA GLU A 105 6.03 -1.85 -20.28
C GLU A 105 5.64 -2.10 -21.75
N GLY A 106 4.33 -2.28 -22.02
CA GLY A 106 3.78 -2.50 -23.35
C GLY A 106 3.57 -3.96 -23.73
N GLU A 107 2.83 -4.17 -24.82
CA GLU A 107 2.42 -5.51 -25.30
C GLU A 107 3.60 -6.35 -25.79
N GLU A 108 4.60 -5.78 -26.45
CA GLU A 108 5.73 -6.55 -26.99
C GLU A 108 6.48 -7.28 -25.88
N GLN A 109 6.79 -6.58 -24.78
CA GLN A 109 7.50 -7.17 -23.66
C GLN A 109 6.60 -8.20 -22.94
N PHE A 110 5.31 -7.91 -22.79
CA PHE A 110 4.33 -8.83 -22.24
C PHE A 110 4.27 -10.15 -23.02
N ILE A 111 4.18 -10.09 -24.35
CA ILE A 111 4.17 -11.25 -25.23
C ILE A 111 5.48 -12.03 -25.14
N GLU A 112 6.62 -11.35 -25.11
CA GLU A 112 7.93 -12.00 -24.97
C GLU A 112 8.04 -12.77 -23.65
N GLN A 113 7.66 -12.15 -22.53
CA GLN A 113 7.65 -12.79 -21.23
C GLN A 113 6.69 -13.98 -21.19
N ALA A 114 5.46 -13.81 -21.71
CA ALA A 114 4.47 -14.88 -21.75
C ALA A 114 4.95 -16.10 -22.55
N ARG A 115 5.61 -15.89 -23.71
CA ARG A 115 6.20 -16.98 -24.50
C ARG A 115 7.31 -17.71 -23.73
N LYS A 116 8.10 -16.98 -22.94
CA LYS A 116 9.13 -17.60 -22.09
C LYS A 116 8.49 -18.43 -20.98
N VAL A 117 7.47 -17.91 -20.27
CA VAL A 117 6.72 -18.65 -19.25
C VAL A 117 6.12 -19.93 -19.83
N LEU A 118 5.45 -19.82 -20.99
CA LEU A 118 4.87 -20.98 -21.68
C LEU A 118 5.92 -22.04 -22.02
N ARG A 119 7.11 -21.62 -22.47
CA ARG A 119 8.23 -22.53 -22.80
C ARG A 119 8.71 -23.31 -21.57
N TYR A 120 8.68 -22.72 -20.38
CA TYR A 120 8.98 -23.39 -19.11
C TYR A 120 7.84 -24.26 -18.60
N GLY A 121 6.65 -24.21 -19.23
CA GLY A 121 5.47 -24.97 -18.80
C GLY A 121 4.84 -24.46 -17.49
N ALA A 122 5.12 -23.24 -17.10
CA ALA A 122 4.58 -22.62 -15.88
C ALA A 122 3.22 -21.97 -16.12
N ALA A 123 2.39 -21.91 -15.09
CA ALA A 123 1.25 -21.00 -15.03
C ALA A 123 1.71 -19.57 -14.75
N VAL A 124 0.87 -18.59 -15.05
CA VAL A 124 1.25 -17.17 -14.96
C VAL A 124 0.21 -16.32 -14.26
N VAL A 125 0.65 -15.54 -13.28
CA VAL A 125 -0.13 -14.43 -12.73
C VAL A 125 0.00 -13.22 -13.65
N VAL A 126 -1.14 -12.68 -14.06
CA VAL A 126 -1.26 -11.50 -14.91
C VAL A 126 -1.89 -10.37 -14.12
N MET A 127 -1.10 -9.37 -13.77
CA MET A 127 -1.62 -8.21 -13.05
C MET A 127 -2.45 -7.30 -13.97
N ALA A 128 -3.55 -6.78 -13.45
CA ALA A 128 -4.33 -5.73 -14.10
C ALA A 128 -3.57 -4.39 -14.06
N PHE A 129 -2.50 -4.30 -14.85
CA PHE A 129 -1.55 -3.20 -14.91
C PHE A 129 -1.11 -3.01 -16.36
N ASP A 130 -1.42 -1.86 -16.93
CA ASP A 130 -1.03 -1.48 -18.30
C ASP A 130 -0.10 -0.25 -18.33
N GLU A 131 0.11 0.31 -19.50
CA GLU A 131 0.98 1.45 -19.74
C GLU A 131 0.53 2.72 -19.00
N VAL A 132 -0.75 2.80 -18.62
CA VAL A 132 -1.32 3.93 -17.84
C VAL A 132 -1.10 3.77 -16.35
N GLY A 133 -1.15 2.52 -15.84
CA GLY A 133 -0.98 2.22 -14.43
C GLY A 133 -1.79 1.02 -13.95
N GLN A 134 -1.75 0.76 -12.65
CA GLN A 134 -2.56 -0.28 -12.03
C GLN A 134 -4.04 0.09 -12.10
N ALA A 135 -4.88 -0.90 -12.39
CA ALA A 135 -6.32 -0.72 -12.42
C ALA A 135 -6.90 -0.63 -11.01
N ASP A 136 -7.66 0.41 -10.74
CA ASP A 136 -8.35 0.67 -9.47
C ASP A 136 -9.87 0.55 -9.58
N THR A 137 -10.45 0.87 -10.75
CA THR A 137 -11.90 0.74 -11.02
C THR A 137 -12.27 -0.63 -11.59
N ILE A 138 -13.54 -1.01 -11.48
CA ILE A 138 -14.08 -2.27 -12.01
C ILE A 138 -13.80 -2.38 -13.52
N GLU A 139 -14.15 -1.31 -14.26
CA GLU A 139 -14.02 -1.25 -15.70
C GLU A 139 -12.57 -1.47 -16.15
N ARG A 140 -11.63 -0.75 -15.53
CA ARG A 140 -10.20 -0.85 -15.84
C ARG A 140 -9.64 -2.25 -15.53
N LYS A 141 -10.05 -2.84 -14.38
CA LYS A 141 -9.64 -4.21 -14.00
C LYS A 141 -10.07 -5.23 -15.06
N VAL A 142 -11.33 -5.15 -15.47
CA VAL A 142 -11.90 -6.08 -16.46
C VAL A 142 -11.29 -5.84 -17.86
N GLU A 143 -11.20 -4.58 -18.30
CA GLU A 143 -10.65 -4.22 -19.61
C GLU A 143 -9.21 -4.71 -19.81
N ILE A 144 -8.33 -4.47 -18.80
CA ILE A 144 -6.94 -4.91 -18.88
C ILE A 144 -6.85 -6.44 -18.89
N CYS A 145 -7.63 -7.14 -18.06
CA CYS A 145 -7.67 -8.59 -18.06
C CYS A 145 -8.20 -9.16 -19.37
N GLU A 146 -9.25 -8.58 -19.97
CA GLU A 146 -9.75 -9.01 -21.29
C GLU A 146 -8.72 -8.80 -22.42
N ARG A 147 -8.01 -7.66 -22.41
CA ARG A 147 -6.93 -7.37 -23.35
C ARG A 147 -5.80 -8.40 -23.20
N ALA A 148 -5.35 -8.64 -21.98
CA ALA A 148 -4.32 -9.64 -21.68
C ALA A 148 -4.76 -11.06 -22.09
N TYR A 149 -6.02 -11.43 -21.80
CA TYR A 149 -6.57 -12.73 -22.17
C TYR A 149 -6.50 -12.97 -23.68
N LYS A 150 -6.94 -12.00 -24.49
CA LYS A 150 -6.89 -12.09 -25.96
C LYS A 150 -5.46 -12.24 -26.46
N ILE A 151 -4.53 -11.44 -25.96
CA ILE A 151 -3.12 -11.53 -26.35
C ILE A 151 -2.56 -12.91 -25.99
N LEU A 152 -2.79 -13.40 -24.78
CA LEU A 152 -2.25 -14.67 -24.31
C LEU A 152 -2.82 -15.86 -25.07
N THR A 153 -4.13 -15.91 -25.30
CA THR A 153 -4.78 -17.05 -25.95
C THR A 153 -4.62 -17.05 -27.47
N GLU A 154 -4.76 -15.86 -28.10
CA GLU A 154 -4.79 -15.77 -29.56
C GLU A 154 -3.42 -15.55 -30.20
N GLN A 155 -2.50 -14.81 -29.54
CA GLN A 155 -1.18 -14.48 -30.11
C GLN A 155 -0.05 -15.34 -29.54
N VAL A 156 -0.15 -15.77 -28.26
CA VAL A 156 0.88 -16.60 -27.61
C VAL A 156 0.51 -18.08 -27.65
N GLY A 157 -0.79 -18.40 -27.63
CA GLY A 157 -1.28 -19.76 -27.53
C GLY A 157 -1.19 -20.31 -26.10
N PHE A 158 -1.31 -19.42 -25.10
CA PHE A 158 -1.25 -19.79 -23.69
C PHE A 158 -2.55 -20.49 -23.28
N PRO A 159 -2.50 -21.65 -22.58
CA PRO A 159 -3.69 -22.34 -22.11
C PRO A 159 -4.48 -21.45 -21.13
N PRO A 160 -5.79 -21.25 -21.30
CA PRO A 160 -6.59 -20.41 -20.39
C PRO A 160 -6.53 -20.86 -18.93
N GLU A 161 -6.47 -22.17 -18.68
CA GLU A 161 -6.36 -22.79 -17.35
C GLU A 161 -5.02 -22.55 -16.64
N ASP A 162 -4.03 -22.02 -17.34
CA ASP A 162 -2.74 -21.64 -16.78
C ASP A 162 -2.64 -20.09 -16.56
N ILE A 163 -3.70 -19.33 -16.89
CA ILE A 163 -3.78 -17.89 -16.69
C ILE A 163 -4.47 -17.59 -15.36
N ILE A 164 -3.78 -16.83 -14.51
CA ILE A 164 -4.25 -16.41 -13.20
C ILE A 164 -4.28 -14.88 -13.20
N PHE A 165 -5.46 -14.27 -13.17
CA PHE A 165 -5.56 -12.80 -13.10
C PHE A 165 -5.40 -12.31 -11.66
N ASP A 166 -4.62 -11.25 -11.47
CA ASP A 166 -4.59 -10.44 -10.27
C ASP A 166 -5.16 -9.05 -10.59
N PRO A 167 -6.45 -8.81 -10.30
CA PRO A 167 -7.07 -7.52 -10.53
C PRO A 167 -6.73 -6.47 -9.47
N ASN A 168 -5.64 -6.61 -8.75
CA ASN A 168 -5.08 -5.75 -7.71
C ASN A 168 -6.00 -5.58 -6.49
N ILE A 169 -5.57 -6.10 -5.35
CA ILE A 169 -6.18 -5.80 -4.04
C ILE A 169 -5.48 -4.57 -3.46
N PHE A 170 -6.23 -3.50 -3.28
CA PHE A 170 -5.77 -2.27 -2.65
C PHE A 170 -6.27 -2.15 -1.21
N ALA A 171 -5.58 -1.32 -0.43
CA ALA A 171 -5.96 -1.05 0.95
C ALA A 171 -7.29 -0.30 1.02
N VAL A 172 -8.17 -0.77 1.90
CA VAL A 172 -9.41 -0.08 2.28
C VAL A 172 -9.27 0.56 3.67
N ALA A 173 -10.25 1.35 4.08
CA ALA A 173 -10.25 2.05 5.36
C ALA A 173 -9.00 2.91 5.60
N THR A 174 -8.47 3.52 4.56
CA THR A 174 -7.29 4.40 4.64
C THR A 174 -7.62 5.81 5.13
N GLY A 175 -8.92 6.18 5.16
CA GLY A 175 -9.39 7.53 5.42
C GLY A 175 -9.41 8.42 4.17
N ILE A 176 -9.03 7.89 3.01
CA ILE A 176 -9.11 8.53 1.70
C ILE A 176 -10.40 8.04 1.03
N GLU A 177 -11.27 8.96 0.60
CA GLU A 177 -12.61 8.64 0.11
C GLU A 177 -12.58 7.78 -1.16
N GLU A 178 -11.66 8.07 -2.07
CA GLU A 178 -11.45 7.33 -3.32
C GLU A 178 -11.13 5.84 -3.09
N HIS A 179 -10.56 5.50 -1.93
CA HIS A 179 -10.19 4.12 -1.58
C HIS A 179 -11.37 3.29 -1.04
N ASN A 180 -12.49 3.93 -0.69
CA ASN A 180 -13.62 3.23 -0.07
C ASN A 180 -14.24 2.17 -0.98
N GLY A 181 -14.14 2.35 -2.30
CA GLY A 181 -14.67 1.43 -3.31
C GLY A 181 -13.76 0.25 -3.67
N TYR A 182 -12.51 0.20 -3.22
CA TYR A 182 -11.53 -0.78 -3.71
C TYR A 182 -11.87 -2.24 -3.40
N GLY A 183 -12.45 -2.52 -2.23
CA GLY A 183 -12.85 -3.87 -1.87
C GLY A 183 -13.95 -4.42 -2.77
N ILE A 184 -15.02 -3.64 -2.95
CA ILE A 184 -16.14 -4.04 -3.83
C ILE A 184 -15.71 -4.06 -5.30
N ALA A 185 -14.80 -3.16 -5.72
CA ALA A 185 -14.29 -3.15 -7.08
C ALA A 185 -13.53 -4.44 -7.44
N PHE A 186 -12.73 -4.97 -6.51
CA PHE A 186 -12.06 -6.27 -6.71
C PHE A 186 -13.07 -7.41 -6.81
N ILE A 187 -14.05 -7.46 -5.90
CA ILE A 187 -15.06 -8.54 -5.84
C ILE A 187 -15.89 -8.55 -7.13
N GLU A 188 -16.35 -7.39 -7.59
CA GLU A 188 -17.18 -7.28 -8.79
C GLU A 188 -16.36 -7.54 -10.07
N ALA A 189 -15.13 -7.02 -10.16
CA ALA A 189 -14.23 -7.34 -11.26
C ALA A 189 -13.94 -8.85 -11.34
N THR A 190 -13.74 -9.50 -10.20
CA THR A 190 -13.55 -10.96 -10.13
C THR A 190 -14.73 -11.70 -10.75
N ARG A 191 -15.97 -11.33 -10.43
CA ARG A 191 -17.17 -11.94 -11.02
C ARG A 191 -17.18 -11.79 -12.53
N GLN A 192 -16.95 -10.59 -13.05
CA GLN A 192 -16.96 -10.31 -14.49
C GLN A 192 -15.80 -11.02 -15.22
N ILE A 193 -14.61 -11.10 -14.62
CA ILE A 193 -13.46 -11.84 -15.16
C ILE A 193 -13.82 -13.32 -15.33
N ARG A 194 -14.43 -13.94 -14.31
CA ARG A 194 -14.83 -15.37 -14.36
C ARG A 194 -15.93 -15.65 -15.40
N GLU A 195 -16.84 -14.69 -15.59
CA GLU A 195 -17.91 -14.80 -16.59
C GLU A 195 -17.40 -14.65 -18.02
N LYS A 196 -16.49 -13.68 -18.25
CA LYS A 196 -16.02 -13.32 -19.60
C LYS A 196 -14.85 -14.15 -20.08
N MET A 197 -14.01 -14.61 -19.17
CA MET A 197 -12.77 -15.34 -19.46
C MET A 197 -12.82 -16.74 -18.81
N PRO A 198 -13.56 -17.67 -19.41
CA PRO A 198 -13.74 -19.01 -18.84
C PRO A 198 -12.41 -19.77 -18.73
N LEU A 199 -12.34 -20.66 -17.76
CA LEU A 199 -11.18 -21.51 -17.40
C LEU A 199 -10.02 -20.75 -16.71
N THR A 200 -9.98 -19.44 -16.74
CA THR A 200 -8.96 -18.66 -16.02
C THR A 200 -9.17 -18.69 -14.52
N HIS A 201 -8.13 -18.33 -13.77
CA HIS A 201 -8.16 -18.21 -12.31
C HIS A 201 -8.08 -16.76 -11.86
N VAL A 202 -8.45 -16.49 -10.61
CA VAL A 202 -8.31 -15.16 -10.01
C VAL A 202 -7.57 -15.27 -8.69
N SER A 203 -6.51 -14.50 -8.54
CA SER A 203 -5.67 -14.41 -7.35
C SER A 203 -5.57 -12.97 -6.83
N GLY A 204 -4.95 -12.81 -5.66
CA GLY A 204 -4.61 -11.50 -5.11
C GLY A 204 -3.90 -11.59 -3.76
N GLY A 205 -3.10 -10.58 -3.47
CA GLY A 205 -2.41 -10.41 -2.19
C GLY A 205 -3.36 -9.88 -1.11
N VAL A 206 -3.97 -10.77 -0.33
CA VAL A 206 -5.05 -10.44 0.63
C VAL A 206 -4.57 -9.52 1.74
N SER A 207 -3.30 -9.62 2.16
CA SER A 207 -2.72 -8.78 3.20
C SER A 207 -2.71 -7.29 2.86
N ASN A 208 -2.75 -6.93 1.58
CA ASN A 208 -2.81 -5.53 1.12
C ASN A 208 -4.10 -4.84 1.56
N LEU A 209 -5.22 -5.57 1.59
CA LEU A 209 -6.54 -5.03 1.95
C LEU A 209 -6.53 -4.28 3.29
N SER A 210 -5.88 -4.87 4.28
CA SER A 210 -5.87 -4.40 5.67
C SER A 210 -4.62 -3.59 6.05
N PHE A 211 -3.90 -3.08 5.07
CA PHE A 211 -2.66 -2.31 5.29
C PHE A 211 -2.85 -1.16 6.28
N ALA A 212 -4.01 -0.51 6.26
CA ALA A 212 -4.36 0.59 7.15
C ALA A 212 -4.37 0.21 8.64
N PHE A 213 -4.52 -1.09 8.96
CA PHE A 213 -4.58 -1.62 10.33
C PHE A 213 -3.35 -2.44 10.72
N ARG A 214 -2.19 -2.23 10.09
CA ARG A 214 -0.94 -2.86 10.51
C ARG A 214 -0.71 -2.65 12.02
N GLY A 215 -0.35 -3.74 12.73
CA GLY A 215 -0.17 -3.73 14.17
C GLY A 215 -1.44 -4.04 14.99
N ASN A 216 -2.58 -4.34 14.32
CA ASN A 216 -3.78 -4.89 14.95
C ASN A 216 -4.19 -6.18 14.23
N GLU A 217 -3.51 -7.28 14.56
CA GLU A 217 -3.71 -8.56 13.86
C GLU A 217 -5.15 -9.08 13.95
N PRO A 218 -5.87 -9.04 15.09
CA PRO A 218 -7.26 -9.50 15.13
C PRO A 218 -8.20 -8.77 14.15
N VAL A 219 -8.05 -7.46 13.98
CA VAL A 219 -8.85 -6.69 13.01
C VAL A 219 -8.44 -7.08 11.58
N ARG A 220 -7.14 -7.25 11.32
CA ARG A 220 -6.64 -7.66 10.01
C ARG A 220 -7.14 -9.04 9.61
N GLU A 221 -7.07 -10.01 10.52
CA GLU A 221 -7.57 -11.38 10.29
C GLU A 221 -9.07 -11.37 9.99
N ALA A 222 -9.86 -10.58 10.73
CA ALA A 222 -11.28 -10.44 10.46
C ALA A 222 -11.55 -9.83 9.07
N MET A 223 -10.83 -8.77 8.71
CA MET A 223 -10.95 -8.15 7.39
C MET A 223 -10.59 -9.14 6.27
N HIS A 224 -9.53 -9.94 6.44
CA HIS A 224 -9.11 -10.95 5.45
C HIS A 224 -10.18 -12.04 5.29
N ALA A 225 -10.72 -12.56 6.40
CA ALA A 225 -11.73 -13.61 6.38
C ALA A 225 -13.03 -13.13 5.73
N VAL A 226 -13.48 -11.92 6.08
CA VAL A 226 -14.68 -11.29 5.47
C VAL A 226 -14.47 -11.06 3.97
N PHE A 227 -13.33 -10.52 3.59
CA PHE A 227 -13.02 -10.29 2.18
C PHE A 227 -13.00 -11.59 1.39
N LEU A 228 -12.28 -12.61 1.86
CA LEU A 228 -12.19 -13.92 1.22
C LEU A 228 -13.58 -14.56 1.08
N TYR A 229 -14.45 -14.45 2.10
CA TYR A 229 -15.80 -14.98 2.02
C TYR A 229 -16.59 -14.40 0.83
N HIS A 230 -16.51 -13.09 0.59
CA HIS A 230 -17.19 -12.45 -0.53
C HIS A 230 -16.46 -12.65 -1.87
N ALA A 231 -15.13 -12.57 -1.89
CA ALA A 231 -14.34 -12.73 -3.10
C ALA A 231 -14.39 -14.16 -3.66
N ILE A 232 -14.38 -15.19 -2.79
CA ILE A 232 -14.52 -16.59 -3.20
C ILE A 232 -15.91 -16.82 -3.79
N LYS A 233 -16.97 -16.26 -3.21
CA LYS A 233 -18.33 -16.34 -3.80
C LYS A 233 -18.43 -15.66 -5.16
N ALA A 234 -17.61 -14.65 -5.42
CA ALA A 234 -17.52 -13.99 -6.71
C ALA A 234 -16.66 -14.75 -7.73
N GLY A 235 -15.91 -15.76 -7.29
CA GLY A 235 -15.11 -16.61 -8.17
C GLY A 235 -13.59 -16.54 -7.98
N MET A 236 -13.09 -15.83 -6.95
CA MET A 236 -11.67 -15.88 -6.55
C MET A 236 -11.35 -17.31 -6.08
N ASP A 237 -10.31 -17.91 -6.63
CA ASP A 237 -9.95 -19.29 -6.33
C ASP A 237 -8.52 -19.46 -5.81
N MET A 238 -7.73 -18.40 -5.80
CA MET A 238 -6.39 -18.35 -5.20
C MET A 238 -6.24 -17.12 -4.33
N GLY A 239 -5.69 -17.25 -3.12
CA GLY A 239 -5.40 -16.15 -2.22
C GLY A 239 -3.96 -16.22 -1.72
N ILE A 240 -3.18 -15.17 -1.92
CA ILE A 240 -1.86 -15.01 -1.31
C ILE A 240 -2.09 -14.50 0.11
N VAL A 241 -1.79 -15.35 1.10
CA VAL A 241 -2.21 -15.19 2.49
C VAL A 241 -1.15 -15.68 3.47
N ASN A 242 -1.25 -15.24 4.73
CA ASN A 242 -0.58 -15.92 5.82
C ASN A 242 -1.38 -17.19 6.20
N ALA A 243 -0.96 -18.35 5.71
CA ALA A 243 -1.69 -19.61 5.89
C ALA A 243 -1.93 -19.98 7.37
N GLY A 244 -1.06 -19.52 8.29
CA GLY A 244 -1.20 -19.76 9.73
C GLY A 244 -2.16 -18.81 10.46
N GLN A 245 -2.75 -17.84 9.77
CA GLN A 245 -3.60 -16.78 10.34
C GLN A 245 -4.90 -16.59 9.54
N LEU A 246 -5.54 -17.67 9.14
CA LEU A 246 -6.84 -17.63 8.45
C LEU A 246 -7.96 -17.93 9.43
N ALA A 247 -8.71 -16.90 9.82
CA ALA A 247 -9.93 -17.07 10.59
C ALA A 247 -11.09 -17.58 9.70
N LEU A 248 -12.01 -18.33 10.28
CA LEU A 248 -13.28 -18.67 9.62
C LEU A 248 -14.24 -17.49 9.75
N TYR A 249 -14.99 -17.21 8.69
CA TYR A 249 -15.96 -16.10 8.67
C TYR A 249 -16.96 -16.15 9.82
N ASP A 250 -17.47 -17.35 10.15
CA ASP A 250 -18.46 -17.53 11.20
C ASP A 250 -17.88 -17.42 12.63
N ASP A 251 -16.57 -17.60 12.79
CA ASP A 251 -15.90 -17.51 14.07
C ASP A 251 -15.54 -16.05 14.45
N ILE A 252 -15.68 -15.11 13.50
CA ILE A 252 -15.42 -13.69 13.75
C ILE A 252 -16.51 -13.14 14.67
N PRO A 253 -16.16 -12.40 15.74
CA PRO A 253 -17.15 -11.70 16.57
C PRO A 253 -18.11 -10.88 15.71
N ALA A 254 -19.42 -11.03 15.94
CA ALA A 254 -20.47 -10.45 15.08
C ALA A 254 -20.29 -8.95 14.83
N GLU A 255 -19.92 -8.19 15.87
CA GLU A 255 -19.64 -6.75 15.75
C GLU A 255 -18.46 -6.49 14.79
N LEU A 256 -17.35 -7.18 14.97
CA LEU A 256 -16.15 -6.99 14.15
C LEU A 256 -16.39 -7.42 12.70
N ARG A 257 -17.17 -8.48 12.50
CA ARG A 257 -17.59 -8.96 11.20
C ARG A 257 -18.42 -7.91 10.45
N GLU A 258 -19.46 -7.35 11.12
CA GLU A 258 -20.31 -6.30 10.55
C GLU A 258 -19.49 -5.06 10.17
N LEU A 259 -18.61 -4.58 11.07
CA LEU A 259 -17.74 -3.44 10.83
C LEU A 259 -16.79 -3.68 9.64
N SER A 260 -16.25 -4.89 9.52
CA SER A 260 -15.38 -5.28 8.41
C SER A 260 -16.15 -5.35 7.08
N GLU A 261 -17.37 -5.87 7.09
CA GLU A 261 -18.24 -5.88 5.90
C GLU A 261 -18.63 -4.47 5.46
N ASP A 262 -18.99 -3.59 6.41
CA ASP A 262 -19.32 -2.20 6.12
C ASP A 262 -18.18 -1.50 5.35
N VAL A 263 -16.95 -1.75 5.76
CA VAL A 263 -15.75 -1.19 5.10
C VAL A 263 -15.49 -1.84 3.75
N ILE A 264 -15.46 -3.18 3.68
CA ILE A 264 -15.06 -3.91 2.45
C ILE A 264 -16.09 -3.73 1.34
N LEU A 265 -17.37 -3.72 1.71
CA LEU A 265 -18.49 -3.58 0.77
C LEU A 265 -18.95 -2.13 0.61
N ASN A 266 -18.28 -1.19 1.26
CA ASN A 266 -18.61 0.25 1.23
C ASN A 266 -20.11 0.51 1.49
N ARG A 267 -20.65 -0.12 2.54
CA ARG A 267 -22.11 -0.07 2.83
C ARG A 267 -22.56 1.27 3.39
N ARG A 268 -21.63 2.05 3.96
CA ARG A 268 -21.94 3.31 4.64
C ARG A 268 -20.74 4.27 4.65
N PRO A 269 -20.97 5.58 4.61
CA PRO A 269 -19.88 6.57 4.52
C PRO A 269 -18.98 6.66 5.78
N ASP A 270 -19.50 6.31 6.97
CA ASP A 270 -18.79 6.33 8.24
C ASP A 270 -18.16 4.97 8.62
N ALA A 271 -18.10 4.01 7.68
CA ALA A 271 -17.59 2.65 7.94
C ALA A 271 -16.17 2.65 8.52
N THR A 272 -15.28 3.43 7.93
CA THR A 272 -13.88 3.54 8.38
C THR A 272 -13.80 4.07 9.83
N ASP A 273 -14.56 5.10 10.15
CA ASP A 273 -14.56 5.70 11.48
C ASP A 273 -15.06 4.74 12.56
N ARG A 274 -16.13 4.02 12.27
CA ARG A 274 -16.69 2.99 13.16
C ARG A 274 -15.68 1.86 13.42
N LEU A 275 -15.02 1.36 12.40
CA LEU A 275 -14.01 0.32 12.54
C LEU A 275 -12.80 0.84 13.36
N LEU A 276 -12.37 2.09 13.13
CA LEU A 276 -11.30 2.72 13.90
C LEU A 276 -11.62 2.86 15.40
N GLU A 277 -12.85 3.26 15.74
CA GLU A 277 -13.30 3.38 17.12
C GLU A 277 -13.35 2.01 17.82
N ALA A 278 -13.72 0.97 17.10
CA ALA A 278 -13.81 -0.39 17.62
C ALA A 278 -12.45 -1.09 17.71
N ALA A 279 -11.51 -0.81 16.79
CA ALA A 279 -10.25 -1.52 16.64
C ALA A 279 -9.41 -1.67 17.93
N PRO A 280 -9.29 -0.67 18.83
CA PRO A 280 -8.55 -0.83 20.08
C PRO A 280 -9.13 -1.90 21.01
N ARG A 281 -10.45 -2.14 20.97
CA ARG A 281 -11.11 -3.15 21.81
C ARG A 281 -10.73 -4.58 21.45
N PHE A 282 -10.31 -4.80 20.23
CA PHE A 282 -9.92 -6.11 19.69
C PHE A 282 -8.41 -6.36 19.73
N LYS A 283 -7.60 -5.38 20.13
CA LYS A 283 -6.13 -5.51 20.15
C LYS A 283 -5.58 -6.41 21.27
N GLY A 284 -6.42 -6.91 22.18
CA GLY A 284 -6.03 -7.93 23.17
C GLY A 284 -5.28 -7.43 24.41
N ASP A 285 -5.02 -6.13 24.56
CA ASP A 285 -4.31 -5.54 25.68
C ASP A 285 -5.22 -4.90 26.77
N GLY A 286 -6.49 -5.29 26.79
CA GLY A 286 -7.39 -5.04 27.93
C GLY A 286 -7.81 -3.57 28.15
N SER A 287 -7.44 -2.64 27.29
CA SER A 287 -7.88 -1.25 27.39
C SER A 287 -9.24 -1.04 26.71
N GLY A 288 -10.29 -1.61 27.28
CA GLY A 288 -11.66 -1.34 26.88
C GLY A 288 -11.98 0.15 26.98
N ALA A 289 -11.86 0.88 25.88
CA ALA A 289 -12.32 2.25 25.83
C ALA A 289 -13.85 2.28 25.91
N LYS A 290 -14.39 2.70 27.05
CA LYS A 290 -15.77 3.18 27.15
C LYS A 290 -15.93 4.32 26.15
N ALA A 291 -17.06 4.34 25.42
CA ALA A 291 -17.46 5.51 24.63
C ALA A 291 -17.34 6.76 25.52
N LYS A 292 -16.36 7.62 25.24
CA LYS A 292 -16.17 8.86 25.98
C LYS A 292 -17.18 9.87 25.45
N GLU A 293 -18.01 10.42 26.35
CA GLU A 293 -18.57 11.76 26.16
C GLU A 293 -17.45 12.70 25.70
N LYS A 294 -17.78 13.69 24.84
CA LYS A 294 -16.78 14.65 24.33
C LYS A 294 -16.12 15.36 25.52
N ASP A 295 -15.00 14.79 25.97
CA ASP A 295 -14.17 15.40 26.99
C ASP A 295 -13.47 16.62 26.39
N LEU A 296 -13.86 17.82 26.82
CA LEU A 296 -13.30 19.09 26.39
C LEU A 296 -12.24 19.62 27.35
N SER A 297 -11.82 18.86 28.36
CA SER A 297 -10.80 19.27 29.34
C SER A 297 -9.47 19.67 28.69
N TRP A 298 -9.14 19.08 27.53
CA TRP A 298 -7.96 19.44 26.75
C TRP A 298 -7.99 20.89 26.24
N ARG A 299 -9.17 21.53 26.18
CA ARG A 299 -9.29 22.96 25.80
C ARG A 299 -8.71 23.92 26.84
N GLU A 300 -8.50 23.48 28.07
CA GLU A 300 -7.88 24.27 29.15
C GLU A 300 -6.35 24.38 28.99
N GLY A 301 -5.72 23.58 28.14
CA GLY A 301 -4.29 23.61 27.86
C GLY A 301 -3.83 24.82 27.07
N THR A 302 -2.51 24.96 26.95
CA THR A 302 -1.86 25.99 26.11
C THR A 302 -2.25 25.80 24.63
N VAL A 303 -2.10 26.86 23.84
CA VAL A 303 -2.41 26.78 22.40
C VAL A 303 -1.61 25.69 21.69
N GLN A 304 -0.35 25.49 22.08
CA GLN A 304 0.48 24.41 21.54
C GLN A 304 -0.06 23.02 21.90
N GLU A 305 -0.49 22.79 23.15
CA GLU A 305 -1.10 21.53 23.58
C GLU A 305 -2.42 21.30 22.86
N ARG A 306 -3.24 22.30 22.66
CA ARG A 306 -4.50 22.22 21.93
C ARG A 306 -4.29 21.90 20.45
N LEU A 307 -3.34 22.54 19.80
CA LEU A 307 -2.97 22.24 18.40
C LEU A 307 -2.43 20.80 18.27
N THR A 308 -1.55 20.37 19.18
CA THR A 308 -1.04 19.00 19.21
C THR A 308 -2.18 18.00 19.42
N HIS A 309 -3.10 18.26 20.35
CA HIS A 309 -4.26 17.42 20.60
C HIS A 309 -5.16 17.32 19.36
N SER A 310 -5.44 18.44 18.72
CA SER A 310 -6.25 18.49 17.49
C SER A 310 -5.62 17.67 16.35
N LEU A 311 -4.30 17.79 16.18
CA LEU A 311 -3.55 16.99 15.19
C LEU A 311 -3.58 15.50 15.52
N VAL A 312 -3.27 15.09 16.75
CA VAL A 312 -3.23 13.69 17.18
C VAL A 312 -4.60 13.02 17.07
N HIS A 313 -5.68 13.75 17.41
CA HIS A 313 -7.04 13.19 17.41
C HIS A 313 -7.84 13.49 16.13
N GLY A 314 -7.27 14.22 15.18
CA GLY A 314 -7.94 14.55 13.92
C GLY A 314 -9.13 15.50 14.08
N ILE A 315 -9.10 16.41 15.06
CA ILE A 315 -10.20 17.34 15.39
C ILE A 315 -10.03 18.62 14.58
N THR A 316 -11.03 18.94 13.77
CA THR A 316 -11.04 20.15 12.92
C THR A 316 -11.82 21.32 13.51
N ASP A 317 -12.74 21.05 14.46
CA ASP A 317 -13.72 22.02 14.97
C ASP A 317 -13.09 23.31 15.56
N PHE A 318 -11.87 23.22 16.09
CA PHE A 318 -11.21 24.32 16.80
C PHE A 318 -9.94 24.82 16.11
N ILE A 319 -9.51 24.15 15.02
CA ILE A 319 -8.16 24.31 14.47
C ILE A 319 -7.90 25.73 13.98
N GLU A 320 -8.87 26.40 13.36
CA GLU A 320 -8.69 27.78 12.85
C GLU A 320 -8.54 28.77 14.00
N GLY A 321 -9.36 28.66 15.05
CA GLY A 321 -9.27 29.52 16.23
C GLY A 321 -7.96 29.36 17.00
N ASP A 322 -7.52 28.10 17.19
CA ASP A 322 -6.24 27.82 17.86
C ASP A 322 -5.03 28.23 17.00
N THR A 323 -5.14 28.09 15.67
CA THR A 323 -4.12 28.56 14.73
C THR A 323 -4.03 30.08 14.73
N GLU A 324 -5.16 30.80 14.80
CA GLU A 324 -5.17 32.26 14.92
C GLU A 324 -4.56 32.72 16.24
N GLU A 325 -4.89 32.09 17.35
CA GLU A 325 -4.28 32.41 18.64
C GLU A 325 -2.76 32.18 18.61
N ALA A 326 -2.30 31.09 18.00
CA ALA A 326 -0.88 30.81 17.83
C ALA A 326 -0.20 31.89 16.93
N ARG A 327 -0.88 32.32 15.86
CA ARG A 327 -0.39 33.34 14.94
C ARG A 327 -0.19 34.70 15.67
N GLN A 328 -1.13 35.07 16.53
CA GLN A 328 -1.03 36.32 17.30
C GLN A 328 0.11 36.31 18.34
N GLN A 329 0.50 35.10 18.82
CA GLN A 329 1.63 34.93 19.74
C GLN A 329 2.98 34.81 19.02
N ALA A 330 2.99 34.51 17.73
CA ALA A 330 4.19 34.30 16.94
C ALA A 330 4.66 35.63 16.30
N GLU A 331 5.98 35.79 16.14
CA GLU A 331 6.55 36.95 15.42
C GLU A 331 6.19 36.92 13.93
N LYS A 332 6.05 35.73 13.35
CA LYS A 332 5.70 35.50 11.93
C LYS A 332 4.71 34.35 11.79
N PRO A 333 3.79 34.43 10.81
CA PRO A 333 2.87 33.32 10.54
C PRO A 333 3.57 31.98 10.25
N LEU A 334 4.73 32.03 9.61
CA LEU A 334 5.54 30.84 9.31
C LEU A 334 5.98 30.09 10.59
N HIS A 335 6.28 30.82 11.68
CA HIS A 335 6.68 30.19 12.94
C HIS A 335 5.59 29.32 13.57
N VAL A 336 4.32 29.53 13.22
CA VAL A 336 3.22 28.64 13.66
C VAL A 336 3.31 27.27 12.99
N ILE A 337 3.68 27.26 11.71
CA ILE A 337 3.89 26.02 10.96
C ILE A 337 5.12 25.26 11.49
N GLU A 338 6.27 25.96 11.52
CA GLU A 338 7.57 25.36 11.90
C GLU A 338 7.62 24.99 13.40
N GLY A 339 6.86 25.66 14.24
CA GLY A 339 6.79 25.42 15.68
C GLY A 339 5.66 24.45 16.07
N PRO A 340 4.52 24.97 16.58
CA PRO A 340 3.50 24.15 17.22
C PRO A 340 2.84 23.12 16.26
N LEU A 341 2.64 23.44 14.98
CA LEU A 341 2.01 22.51 14.05
C LEU A 341 2.96 21.35 13.70
N MET A 342 4.23 21.64 13.38
CA MET A 342 5.22 20.58 13.13
C MET A 342 5.52 19.76 14.37
N ALA A 343 5.56 20.36 15.56
CA ALA A 343 5.71 19.61 16.82
C ALA A 343 4.57 18.61 17.03
N GLY A 344 3.32 19.01 16.73
CA GLY A 344 2.16 18.11 16.77
C GLY A 344 2.25 16.98 15.75
N MET A 345 2.69 17.27 14.52
CA MET A 345 2.88 16.25 13.48
C MET A 345 4.01 15.27 13.81
N ASN A 346 5.08 15.71 14.50
CA ASN A 346 6.12 14.81 14.99
C ASN A 346 5.55 13.78 16.00
N VAL A 347 4.68 14.22 16.92
CA VAL A 347 3.98 13.30 17.84
C VAL A 347 3.13 12.28 17.05
N VAL A 348 2.42 12.71 16.00
CA VAL A 348 1.68 11.81 15.11
C VAL A 348 2.62 10.79 14.46
N GLY A 349 3.77 11.23 13.94
CA GLY A 349 4.79 10.36 13.34
C GLY A 349 5.33 9.32 14.33
N ASP A 350 5.64 9.73 15.56
CA ASP A 350 6.13 8.85 16.62
C ASP A 350 5.09 7.80 17.01
N LEU A 351 3.82 8.21 17.15
CA LEU A 351 2.71 7.30 17.46
C LEU A 351 2.47 6.30 16.33
N PHE A 352 2.56 6.72 15.08
CA PHE A 352 2.43 5.85 13.92
C PHE A 352 3.60 4.88 13.83
N GLY A 353 4.84 5.35 13.97
CA GLY A 353 6.05 4.52 13.96
C GLY A 353 6.06 3.48 15.10
N ALA A 354 5.50 3.83 16.26
CA ALA A 354 5.35 2.93 17.40
C ALA A 354 4.14 1.94 17.26
N GLY A 355 3.39 1.98 16.16
CA GLY A 355 2.19 1.14 15.97
C GLY A 355 1.03 1.48 16.91
N LYS A 356 1.02 2.69 17.49
CA LYS A 356 -0.03 3.19 18.38
C LYS A 356 -1.10 4.01 17.64
N MET A 357 -0.84 4.37 16.40
CA MET A 357 -1.74 5.10 15.50
C MET A 357 -1.85 4.35 14.17
N PHE A 358 -3.04 4.33 13.57
CA PHE A 358 -3.29 3.68 12.28
C PHE A 358 -3.30 4.70 11.15
N LEU A 359 -3.05 4.23 9.91
CA LEU A 359 -2.99 5.09 8.73
C LEU A 359 -4.19 6.06 8.59
N PRO A 360 -5.46 5.65 8.76
CA PRO A 360 -6.58 6.58 8.64
C PRO A 360 -6.55 7.70 9.69
N GLN A 361 -5.99 7.45 10.88
CA GLN A 361 -5.82 8.49 11.90
C GLN A 361 -4.75 9.51 11.44
N VAL A 362 -3.66 9.04 10.82
CA VAL A 362 -2.63 9.92 10.22
C VAL A 362 -3.23 10.77 9.10
N VAL A 363 -4.10 10.20 8.26
CA VAL A 363 -4.82 10.93 7.21
C VAL A 363 -5.72 12.02 7.81
N LYS A 364 -6.41 11.73 8.92
CA LYS A 364 -7.19 12.76 9.65
C LYS A 364 -6.28 13.86 10.20
N SER A 365 -5.14 13.52 10.81
CA SER A 365 -4.15 14.48 11.30
C SER A 365 -3.65 15.40 10.18
N ALA A 366 -3.36 14.82 9.00
CA ALA A 366 -2.93 15.58 7.83
C ALA A 366 -4.01 16.54 7.31
N ARG A 367 -5.29 16.15 7.41
CA ARG A 367 -6.42 17.04 7.07
C ARG A 367 -6.47 18.24 8.00
N VAL A 368 -6.28 18.02 9.31
CA VAL A 368 -6.18 19.10 10.31
C VAL A 368 -5.01 20.03 10.00
N MET A 369 -3.83 19.48 9.72
CA MET A 369 -2.65 20.24 9.32
C MET A 369 -2.91 21.08 8.08
N LYS A 370 -3.51 20.49 7.04
CA LYS A 370 -3.86 21.20 5.80
C LYS A 370 -4.81 22.37 6.04
N GLN A 371 -5.79 22.21 6.93
CA GLN A 371 -6.73 23.29 7.27
C GLN A 371 -6.02 24.43 8.03
N ALA A 372 -5.14 24.11 8.98
CA ALA A 372 -4.34 25.11 9.69
C ALA A 372 -3.43 25.92 8.74
N VAL A 373 -2.74 25.22 7.82
CA VAL A 373 -1.87 25.87 6.81
C VAL A 373 -2.70 26.73 5.85
N ALA A 374 -3.86 26.24 5.39
CA ALA A 374 -4.75 27.02 4.53
C ALA A 374 -5.24 28.31 5.22
N TYR A 375 -5.52 28.26 6.53
CA TYR A 375 -5.86 29.43 7.32
C TYR A 375 -4.72 30.46 7.38
N LEU A 376 -3.47 29.99 7.50
CA LEU A 376 -2.28 30.86 7.58
C LEU A 376 -1.85 31.44 6.23
N GLN A 377 -2.24 30.83 5.11
CA GLN A 377 -1.76 31.18 3.78
C GLN A 377 -1.97 32.67 3.42
N PRO A 378 -3.14 33.32 3.64
CA PRO A 378 -3.31 34.74 3.35
C PRO A 378 -2.35 35.63 4.13
N PHE A 379 -2.03 35.28 5.37
CA PHE A 379 -1.10 36.05 6.21
C PHE A 379 0.36 35.89 5.77
N LEU A 380 0.73 34.73 5.29
CA LEU A 380 2.04 34.45 4.71
C LEU A 380 2.23 35.23 3.40
N GLU A 381 1.21 35.28 2.55
CA GLU A 381 1.22 36.05 1.30
C GLU A 381 1.32 37.57 1.57
N GLU A 382 0.58 38.07 2.56
CA GLU A 382 0.64 39.46 2.95
C GLU A 382 2.01 39.85 3.56
N GLU A 383 2.57 38.98 4.42
CA GLU A 383 3.93 39.18 4.96
C GLU A 383 4.96 39.25 3.83
N LYS A 384 4.85 38.32 2.87
CA LYS A 384 5.72 38.29 1.69
C LYS A 384 5.61 39.54 0.86
N ARG A 385 4.39 40.04 0.66
CA ARG A 385 4.13 41.32 -0.04
C ARG A 385 4.72 42.50 0.69
N LEU A 386 4.55 42.59 2.02
CA LEU A 386 5.06 43.71 2.85
C LEU A 386 6.58 43.70 2.98
N SER A 387 7.21 42.53 3.01
CA SER A 387 8.67 42.38 3.07
C SER A 387 9.38 42.72 1.75
N GLY A 388 8.64 42.93 0.67
CA GLY A 388 9.18 43.20 -0.67
C GLY A 388 9.86 41.97 -1.31
N VAL A 389 9.72 40.81 -0.73
CA VAL A 389 10.32 39.54 -1.23
C VAL A 389 9.74 39.16 -2.61
N ASP A 390 8.50 39.54 -2.92
CA ASP A 390 7.91 39.38 -4.24
C ASP A 390 8.62 40.14 -5.37
N GLN A 391 9.46 41.12 -5.02
CA GLN A 391 10.28 41.88 -5.98
C GLN A 391 11.71 41.34 -6.09
N MET A 392 12.09 40.35 -5.25
CA MET A 392 13.38 39.68 -5.33
C MET A 392 13.25 38.42 -6.23
N PRO A 393 14.29 38.12 -7.02
CA PRO A 393 14.31 36.82 -7.71
C PRO A 393 14.18 35.69 -6.71
N ALA A 394 13.51 34.60 -7.11
CA ALA A 394 13.38 33.42 -6.26
C ALA A 394 14.76 32.98 -5.74
N ALA A 395 14.82 32.55 -4.47
CA ALA A 395 16.05 32.06 -3.86
C ALA A 395 16.60 30.81 -4.58
N GLY A 396 15.73 30.11 -5.29
CA GLY A 396 16.05 28.95 -6.12
C GLY A 396 14.76 28.30 -6.62
N LYS A 397 14.91 27.37 -7.55
CA LYS A 397 13.82 26.59 -8.14
C LYS A 397 13.91 25.12 -7.73
N VAL A 398 12.82 24.57 -7.18
CA VAL A 398 12.78 23.21 -6.66
C VAL A 398 11.71 22.41 -7.42
N VAL A 399 12.10 21.30 -8.03
CA VAL A 399 11.17 20.31 -8.57
C VAL A 399 10.90 19.26 -7.49
N MET A 400 9.64 19.04 -7.15
CA MET A 400 9.23 18.05 -6.16
C MET A 400 8.39 16.94 -6.78
N ALA A 401 8.62 15.70 -6.36
CA ALA A 401 7.84 14.55 -6.81
C ALA A 401 7.81 13.44 -5.76
N THR A 402 6.68 12.73 -5.69
CA THR A 402 6.65 11.40 -5.08
C THR A 402 7.02 10.39 -6.17
N VAL A 403 8.03 9.57 -5.91
CA VAL A 403 8.62 8.70 -6.92
C VAL A 403 7.67 7.57 -7.37
N LYS A 404 7.94 7.00 -8.56
CA LYS A 404 7.18 5.86 -9.08
C LYS A 404 7.18 4.71 -8.06
N GLY A 405 5.98 4.25 -7.69
CA GLY A 405 5.77 3.21 -6.69
C GLY A 405 5.30 3.74 -5.33
N ASP A 406 5.28 5.07 -5.15
CA ASP A 406 4.80 5.70 -3.91
C ASP A 406 3.70 6.74 -4.20
N VAL A 407 2.71 6.80 -3.32
CA VAL A 407 1.56 7.74 -3.36
C VAL A 407 1.51 8.66 -2.13
N HIS A 408 2.48 8.55 -1.21
CA HIS A 408 2.51 9.34 0.02
C HIS A 408 3.01 10.75 -0.29
N ASP A 409 2.11 11.71 -0.42
CA ASP A 409 2.43 13.08 -0.83
C ASP A 409 2.27 14.13 0.28
N ILE A 410 1.71 13.77 1.44
CA ILE A 410 1.39 14.71 2.51
C ILE A 410 2.66 15.42 3.00
N GLY A 411 3.72 14.67 3.30
CA GLY A 411 5.00 15.23 3.73
C GLY A 411 5.61 16.12 2.65
N LYS A 412 5.60 15.67 1.40
CA LYS A 412 6.08 16.44 0.24
C LYS A 412 5.33 17.78 0.12
N ASN A 413 4.01 17.75 0.22
CA ASN A 413 3.18 18.95 0.08
C ASN A 413 3.45 19.99 1.20
N ILE A 414 3.66 19.52 2.44
CA ILE A 414 4.03 20.39 3.57
C ILE A 414 5.40 21.04 3.32
N VAL A 415 6.40 20.26 2.92
CA VAL A 415 7.74 20.79 2.59
C VAL A 415 7.64 21.79 1.43
N GLY A 416 6.83 21.51 0.42
CA GLY A 416 6.57 22.43 -0.70
C GLY A 416 6.05 23.79 -0.23
N VAL A 417 5.09 23.81 0.68
CA VAL A 417 4.55 25.06 1.26
C VAL A 417 5.62 25.82 2.02
N VAL A 418 6.40 25.15 2.86
CA VAL A 418 7.49 25.77 3.63
C VAL A 418 8.54 26.38 2.70
N LEU A 419 8.92 25.68 1.62
CA LEU A 419 9.86 26.20 0.62
C LEU A 419 9.30 27.44 -0.10
N GLN A 420 8.03 27.41 -0.50
CA GLN A 420 7.37 28.58 -1.11
C GLN A 420 7.34 29.79 -0.17
N CYS A 421 7.10 29.56 1.13
CA CYS A 421 7.17 30.62 2.14
C CYS A 421 8.58 31.21 2.30
N ASN A 422 9.62 30.42 2.01
CA ASN A 422 11.02 30.85 2.03
C ASN A 422 11.53 31.32 0.66
N ASN A 423 10.62 31.81 -0.20
CA ASN A 423 10.92 32.37 -1.52
C ASN A 423 11.56 31.43 -2.53
N TYR A 424 11.29 30.11 -2.45
CA TYR A 424 11.61 29.17 -3.51
C TYR A 424 10.45 29.03 -4.49
N GLU A 425 10.76 28.91 -5.78
CA GLU A 425 9.78 28.49 -6.78
C GLU A 425 9.66 26.96 -6.74
N VAL A 426 8.50 26.46 -6.34
CA VAL A 426 8.26 25.01 -6.22
C VAL A 426 7.39 24.50 -7.35
N ILE A 427 7.91 23.53 -8.09
CA ILE A 427 7.23 22.82 -9.18
C ILE A 427 6.90 21.42 -8.69
N ASP A 428 5.64 21.16 -8.35
CA ASP A 428 5.18 19.86 -7.91
C ASP A 428 4.71 19.02 -9.10
N LEU A 429 5.33 17.85 -9.29
CA LEU A 429 4.99 16.88 -10.34
C LEU A 429 3.94 15.85 -9.91
N GLY A 430 3.49 15.89 -8.63
CA GLY A 430 2.53 14.97 -8.08
C GLY A 430 3.15 13.65 -7.58
N VAL A 431 2.37 12.58 -7.65
CA VAL A 431 2.73 11.23 -7.16
C VAL A 431 3.04 10.28 -8.31
N MET A 432 3.65 9.13 -8.00
CA MET A 432 3.94 8.05 -8.95
C MET A 432 4.79 8.50 -10.15
N VAL A 433 5.67 9.48 -9.98
CA VAL A 433 6.40 10.11 -11.08
C VAL A 433 7.63 9.29 -11.44
N PRO A 434 7.78 8.84 -12.71
CA PRO A 434 8.98 8.13 -13.16
C PRO A 434 10.24 9.03 -13.09
N ALA A 435 11.39 8.44 -12.75
CA ALA A 435 12.66 9.15 -12.65
C ALA A 435 13.02 9.96 -13.92
N ALA A 436 12.76 9.40 -15.10
CA ALA A 436 13.01 10.08 -16.39
C ALA A 436 12.20 11.40 -16.49
N LYS A 437 10.92 11.37 -16.09
CA LYS A 437 10.05 12.57 -16.11
C LYS A 437 10.50 13.62 -15.08
N ILE A 438 10.99 13.17 -13.91
CA ILE A 438 11.54 14.10 -12.89
C ILE A 438 12.78 14.80 -13.43
N LEU A 439 13.70 14.05 -14.03
CA LEU A 439 14.94 14.60 -14.61
C LEU A 439 14.67 15.49 -15.83
N GLU A 440 13.68 15.16 -16.65
CA GLU A 440 13.26 15.99 -17.78
C GLU A 440 12.68 17.31 -17.31
N ALA A 441 11.76 17.27 -16.32
CA ALA A 441 11.19 18.46 -15.72
C ALA A 441 12.27 19.33 -15.06
N ALA A 442 13.19 18.76 -14.29
CA ALA A 442 14.27 19.48 -13.66
C ALA A 442 15.19 20.19 -14.69
N LYS A 443 15.51 19.53 -15.81
CA LYS A 443 16.28 20.13 -16.89
C LYS A 443 15.52 21.24 -17.62
N LYS A 444 14.25 21.00 -17.96
CA LYS A 444 13.38 21.95 -18.66
C LYS A 444 13.20 23.23 -17.86
N GLU A 445 12.90 23.08 -16.57
CA GLU A 445 12.64 24.20 -15.66
C GLU A 445 13.93 24.81 -15.09
N LYS A 446 15.09 24.23 -15.38
CA LYS A 446 16.42 24.62 -14.84
C LYS A 446 16.38 24.66 -13.31
N ALA A 447 15.86 23.61 -12.71
CA ALA A 447 15.75 23.51 -11.26
C ALA A 447 17.12 23.41 -10.60
N ASP A 448 17.27 24.08 -9.45
CA ASP A 448 18.47 24.03 -8.63
C ASP A 448 18.47 22.80 -7.72
N ILE A 449 17.28 22.34 -7.32
CA ILE A 449 17.08 21.25 -6.36
C ILE A 449 15.99 20.30 -6.88
N ILE A 450 16.17 19.01 -6.63
CA ILE A 450 15.14 17.98 -6.81
C ILE A 450 14.80 17.41 -5.43
N GLY A 451 13.54 17.59 -5.00
CA GLY A 451 12.97 17.00 -3.79
C GLY A 451 12.21 15.72 -4.11
N LEU A 452 12.56 14.62 -3.46
CA LEU A 452 11.91 13.30 -3.66
C LEU A 452 11.25 12.84 -2.36
N SER A 453 10.04 12.28 -2.50
CA SER A 453 9.32 11.63 -1.44
C SER A 453 9.08 10.17 -1.81
#